data_2502e8b6df837059f025dc2190981a98
#
_entry.id   2502e8b6df837059f025dc2190981a98
#
_cell.length_a   1.000
_cell.length_b   1.000
_cell.length_c   1.000
_cell.angle_alpha   90.00
_cell.angle_beta   90.00
_cell.angle_gamma   90.00
#
_symmetry.space_group_name_H-M   'P 1'
#
loop_
_entity.id
_entity.type
_entity.pdbx_description
1 polymer ?
#
loop_
_entity_poly.entity_id
_entity_poly.type
_entity_poly.pdbx_seq_one_letter_code
_entity_poly.pdbx_strand_id
1 'polypeptide(L)'
;MPVRMPRIMNPSGTGAAPGIQTGVVAATKMQDRTRGLRMDWAQHEVKIVHSDELDLNTPQTSGMTRAAAITHAKAGASKLWAGTMVVQPDAKTGPHHHGELETVLYVVKGRIRMRWGDQLELSEEARPGDFIYVPPYVPHQEINASSDESCEAVVVRNGQDPIVVNLDVHTPEPASAGHRGMPFHPDR
;
A
#
# COMPACT_ATOMS: atom_id res chain seq x y z
N MET A 1 -17.11 -23.55 -13.98
CA MET A 1 -16.23 -24.32 -14.88
C MET A 1 -14.80 -24.04 -14.50
N PRO A 2 -13.99 -25.04 -14.14
CA PRO A 2 -12.61 -24.81 -13.73
C PRO A 2 -11.71 -24.59 -14.94
N VAL A 3 -10.89 -23.55 -14.88
CA VAL A 3 -9.88 -23.20 -15.88
C VAL A 3 -8.71 -24.18 -15.77
N ARG A 4 -8.45 -24.91 -16.84
CA ARG A 4 -7.35 -25.89 -16.97
C ARG A 4 -6.05 -25.13 -17.29
N MET A 5 -5.03 -25.28 -16.43
CA MET A 5 -3.66 -24.86 -16.74
C MET A 5 -3.02 -25.75 -17.80
N PRO A 6 -2.21 -25.23 -18.74
CA PRO A 6 -1.52 -26.01 -19.71
C PRO A 6 -0.33 -26.76 -19.09
N ARG A 7 -0.19 -28.05 -19.49
CA ARG A 7 0.94 -28.92 -19.15
C ARG A 7 2.18 -28.51 -19.93
N ILE A 8 3.27 -28.25 -19.22
CA ILE A 8 4.59 -28.05 -19.84
C ILE A 8 5.15 -29.42 -20.21
N MET A 9 5.40 -29.65 -21.52
CA MET A 9 6.11 -30.82 -22.04
C MET A 9 7.61 -30.70 -21.77
N ASN A 10 8.18 -31.75 -21.23
CA ASN A 10 9.62 -31.92 -21.03
C ASN A 10 10.23 -32.54 -22.29
N PRO A 11 11.23 -31.93 -22.96
CA PRO A 11 11.98 -32.61 -23.98
C PRO A 11 13.13 -33.40 -23.37
N SER A 12 13.09 -34.73 -23.53
CA SER A 12 14.21 -35.63 -23.27
C SER A 12 15.32 -35.39 -24.30
N GLY A 13 16.44 -34.84 -23.85
CA GLY A 13 17.66 -34.72 -24.61
C GLY A 13 18.85 -35.21 -23.77
N THR A 14 19.32 -36.39 -24.09
CA THR A 14 20.56 -36.99 -23.55
C THR A 14 21.77 -36.29 -24.14
N GLY A 15 22.44 -35.48 -23.34
CA GLY A 15 23.74 -34.90 -23.65
C GLY A 15 24.62 -34.92 -22.39
N ALA A 16 25.62 -35.78 -22.38
CA ALA A 16 26.61 -35.83 -21.29
C ALA A 16 27.43 -34.55 -21.28
N ALA A 17 27.34 -33.80 -20.18
CA ALA A 17 28.19 -32.65 -19.88
C ALA A 17 29.35 -33.04 -18.95
N PRO A 18 30.53 -32.44 -19.11
CA PRO A 18 31.74 -32.78 -18.34
C PRO A 18 31.62 -32.31 -16.87
N GLY A 19 32.25 -33.11 -16.00
CA GLY A 19 32.17 -33.01 -14.54
C GLY A 19 32.47 -31.64 -14.02
N ILE A 20 31.49 -31.05 -13.31
CA ILE A 20 31.67 -29.92 -12.46
C ILE A 20 32.19 -30.43 -11.11
N GLN A 21 33.46 -30.14 -10.82
CA GLN A 21 34.00 -30.31 -9.48
C GLN A 21 33.18 -29.49 -8.50
N THR A 22 32.50 -30.17 -7.58
CA THR A 22 31.88 -29.54 -6.43
C THR A 22 32.97 -29.02 -5.50
N GLY A 23 33.42 -27.79 -5.77
CA GLY A 23 34.16 -27.03 -4.79
C GLY A 23 33.22 -26.73 -3.62
N VAL A 24 33.46 -27.40 -2.50
CA VAL A 24 32.88 -27.01 -1.22
C VAL A 24 33.41 -25.62 -0.90
N VAL A 25 32.63 -24.62 -1.21
CA VAL A 25 32.91 -23.25 -0.77
C VAL A 25 32.72 -23.27 0.74
N ALA A 26 33.88 -23.33 1.47
CA ALA A 26 33.88 -23.14 2.89
C ALA A 26 33.12 -21.82 3.19
N ALA A 27 32.01 -21.94 3.90
CA ALA A 27 31.28 -20.79 4.40
C ALA A 27 32.24 -20.02 5.30
N THR A 28 32.90 -19.01 4.72
CA THR A 28 33.69 -18.04 5.47
C THR A 28 32.71 -17.40 6.43
N LYS A 29 32.85 -17.68 7.73
CA LYS A 29 32.18 -16.97 8.80
C LYS A 29 32.45 -15.48 8.58
N MET A 30 31.52 -14.79 7.95
CA MET A 30 31.42 -13.34 8.06
C MET A 30 31.24 -13.04 9.53
N GLN A 31 32.36 -12.69 10.19
CA GLN A 31 32.30 -12.13 11.52
C GLN A 31 31.51 -10.84 11.44
N ASP A 32 30.23 -10.96 11.82
CA ASP A 32 29.30 -9.86 11.96
C ASP A 32 29.90 -8.84 12.94
N ARG A 33 30.32 -7.69 12.40
CA ARG A 33 30.79 -6.54 13.16
C ARG A 33 29.64 -5.81 13.89
N THR A 34 28.43 -6.33 13.90
CA THR A 34 27.28 -5.84 14.65
C THR A 34 27.11 -6.53 16.01
N ARG A 35 28.19 -6.87 16.68
CA ARG A 35 28.20 -7.54 18.01
C ARG A 35 27.67 -6.64 19.15
N GLY A 36 26.73 -5.70 18.86
CA GLY A 36 26.12 -4.79 19.84
C GLY A 36 24.59 -4.86 19.95
N LEU A 37 23.90 -5.43 18.98
CA LEU A 37 22.43 -5.51 18.96
C LEU A 37 21.99 -6.87 18.39
N ARG A 38 22.33 -7.97 19.05
CA ARG A 38 21.56 -9.19 18.85
C ARG A 38 20.19 -8.94 19.48
N MET A 39 19.24 -8.48 18.69
CA MET A 39 17.85 -8.62 19.06
C MET A 39 17.61 -10.10 19.33
N ASP A 40 17.24 -10.43 20.54
CA ASP A 40 16.83 -11.79 20.88
C ASP A 40 15.46 -12.00 20.23
N TRP A 41 15.48 -12.46 18.96
CA TRP A 41 14.24 -12.69 18.20
C TRP A 41 13.27 -13.65 18.94
N ALA A 42 13.79 -14.49 19.86
CA ALA A 42 12.97 -15.38 20.67
C ALA A 42 12.03 -14.64 21.63
N GLN A 43 12.27 -13.35 21.88
CA GLN A 43 11.38 -12.48 22.66
C GLN A 43 10.37 -11.74 21.76
N HIS A 44 10.45 -11.91 20.43
CA HIS A 44 9.57 -11.28 19.46
C HIS A 44 8.77 -12.35 18.71
N GLU A 45 7.47 -12.23 18.75
CA GLU A 45 6.55 -13.12 18.05
C GLU A 45 5.98 -12.45 16.79
N VAL A 46 5.69 -13.24 15.77
CA VAL A 46 4.84 -12.81 14.67
C VAL A 46 3.43 -12.56 15.23
N LYS A 47 2.88 -11.37 14.96
CA LYS A 47 1.51 -11.02 15.36
C LYS A 47 0.60 -11.09 14.15
N ILE A 48 -0.51 -11.80 14.32
CA ILE A 48 -1.64 -11.81 13.38
C ILE A 48 -2.75 -11.03 14.05
N VAL A 49 -3.24 -9.99 13.38
CA VAL A 49 -4.41 -9.22 13.80
C VAL A 49 -5.56 -9.61 12.89
N HIS A 50 -6.56 -10.26 13.45
CA HIS A 50 -7.73 -10.73 12.69
C HIS A 50 -8.66 -9.57 12.31
N SER A 51 -9.46 -9.76 11.27
CA SER A 51 -10.34 -8.72 10.73
C SER A 51 -11.43 -8.25 11.70
N ASP A 52 -11.83 -9.07 12.64
CA ASP A 52 -12.78 -8.77 13.71
C ASP A 52 -12.13 -8.08 14.93
N GLU A 53 -10.80 -7.97 14.95
CA GLU A 53 -10.03 -7.32 16.00
C GLU A 53 -9.55 -5.92 15.65
N LEU A 54 -9.91 -5.41 14.47
CA LEU A 54 -9.47 -4.07 14.03
C LEU A 54 -10.00 -3.00 14.99
N ASP A 55 -9.15 -2.01 15.29
CA ASP A 55 -9.52 -0.90 16.16
C ASP A 55 -10.20 0.21 15.35
N LEU A 56 -11.50 0.39 15.60
CA LEU A 56 -12.32 1.44 14.99
C LEU A 56 -12.22 2.78 15.74
N ASN A 57 -11.60 2.80 16.92
CA ASN A 57 -11.41 4.01 17.71
C ASN A 57 -10.22 4.85 17.19
N THR A 58 -10.19 5.08 15.89
CA THR A 58 -9.21 5.92 15.20
C THR A 58 -9.86 7.23 14.75
N PRO A 59 -9.09 8.31 14.53
CA PRO A 59 -9.63 9.54 13.96
C PRO A 59 -10.37 9.25 12.64
N GLN A 60 -11.63 9.66 12.59
CA GLN A 60 -12.51 9.42 11.44
C GLN A 60 -12.72 10.71 10.65
N THR A 61 -13.05 10.57 9.36
CA THR A 61 -13.43 11.66 8.47
C THR A 61 -14.85 11.42 7.99
N SER A 62 -15.67 12.46 7.84
CA SER A 62 -17.04 12.30 7.33
C SER A 62 -17.06 11.57 5.99
N GLY A 63 -17.89 10.53 5.88
CA GLY A 63 -17.96 9.67 4.69
C GLY A 63 -16.80 8.69 4.53
N MET A 64 -15.88 8.63 5.50
CA MET A 64 -14.75 7.72 5.49
C MET A 64 -14.56 7.08 6.85
N THR A 65 -14.43 5.76 6.90
CA THR A 65 -14.09 5.01 8.11
C THR A 65 -12.71 4.40 7.99
N ARG A 66 -11.96 4.41 9.10
CA ARG A 66 -10.66 3.76 9.21
C ARG A 66 -10.68 2.77 10.36
N ALA A 67 -9.94 1.66 10.20
CA ALA A 67 -9.75 0.68 11.24
C ALA A 67 -8.26 0.31 11.34
N ALA A 68 -7.67 0.47 12.52
CA ALA A 68 -6.26 0.19 12.74
C ALA A 68 -6.02 -1.29 13.02
N ALA A 69 -5.06 -1.89 12.31
CA ALA A 69 -4.60 -3.26 12.51
C ALA A 69 -3.23 -3.29 13.17
N ILE A 70 -2.23 -2.67 12.56
CA ILE A 70 -0.85 -2.69 13.03
C ILE A 70 -0.53 -1.36 13.69
N THR A 71 -0.47 -1.39 15.02
CA THR A 71 -0.10 -0.26 15.86
C THR A 71 0.87 -0.71 16.94
N HIS A 72 1.45 0.24 17.67
CA HIS A 72 2.25 -0.10 18.84
C HIS A 72 1.44 -0.90 19.86
N ALA A 73 0.22 -0.49 20.16
CA ALA A 73 -0.63 -1.14 21.15
C ALA A 73 -1.07 -2.56 20.75
N LYS A 74 -1.39 -2.80 19.46
CA LYS A 74 -1.88 -4.10 18.99
C LYS A 74 -0.77 -5.08 18.61
N ALA A 75 0.27 -4.61 17.96
CA ALA A 75 1.29 -5.45 17.35
C ALA A 75 2.70 -5.17 17.88
N GLY A 76 2.90 -4.17 18.74
CA GLY A 76 4.23 -3.72 19.16
C GLY A 76 5.02 -3.02 18.07
N ALA A 77 4.36 -2.60 16.99
CA ALA A 77 5.00 -1.92 15.88
C ALA A 77 5.54 -0.55 16.33
N SER A 78 6.80 -0.25 16.03
CA SER A 78 7.44 1.01 16.45
C SER A 78 7.53 2.03 15.33
N LYS A 79 7.51 1.58 14.07
CA LYS A 79 7.76 2.44 12.90
C LYS A 79 6.65 2.40 11.86
N LEU A 80 5.78 1.40 11.89
CA LEU A 80 4.71 1.23 10.94
C LEU A 80 3.36 1.31 11.61
N TRP A 81 2.47 2.05 11.02
CA TRP A 81 1.04 1.95 11.23
C TRP A 81 0.39 1.35 9.98
N ALA A 82 -0.52 0.39 10.14
CA ALA A 82 -1.31 -0.12 9.04
C ALA A 82 -2.75 -0.38 9.46
N GLY A 83 -3.67 -0.20 8.50
CA GLY A 83 -5.08 -0.43 8.71
C GLY A 83 -5.85 -0.45 7.41
N THR A 84 -7.17 -0.42 7.52
CA THR A 84 -8.08 -0.34 6.39
C THR A 84 -8.79 1.01 6.34
N MET A 85 -9.24 1.37 5.16
CA MET A 85 -10.03 2.56 4.88
C MET A 85 -11.21 2.18 3.99
N VAL A 86 -12.39 2.68 4.34
CA VAL A 86 -13.60 2.60 3.49
C VAL A 86 -14.10 4.00 3.23
N VAL A 87 -14.23 4.36 1.96
CA VAL A 87 -14.76 5.66 1.51
C VAL A 87 -16.13 5.42 0.89
N GLN A 88 -17.14 6.06 1.46
CA GLN A 88 -18.52 5.94 0.99
C GLN A 88 -18.69 6.55 -0.42
N PRO A 89 -19.73 6.17 -1.17
CA PRO A 89 -20.05 6.83 -2.44
C PRO A 89 -20.11 8.35 -2.30
N ASP A 90 -19.61 9.08 -3.31
CA ASP A 90 -19.52 10.54 -3.36
C ASP A 90 -18.73 11.20 -2.22
N ALA A 91 -18.16 10.43 -1.32
CA ALA A 91 -17.37 10.98 -0.22
C ALA A 91 -15.95 11.35 -0.66
N LYS A 92 -15.42 12.38 0.00
CA LYS A 92 -14.04 12.86 -0.19
C LYS A 92 -13.46 13.41 1.10
N THR A 93 -12.14 13.39 1.23
CA THR A 93 -11.44 14.12 2.29
C THR A 93 -11.41 15.62 2.00
N GLY A 94 -11.12 16.44 3.02
CA GLY A 94 -10.59 17.79 2.79
C GLY A 94 -9.19 17.72 2.21
N PRO A 95 -8.69 18.82 1.61
CA PRO A 95 -7.27 18.94 1.26
C PRO A 95 -6.41 18.85 2.52
N HIS A 96 -5.36 18.02 2.47
CA HIS A 96 -4.48 17.81 3.63
C HIS A 96 -3.12 17.23 3.23
N HIS A 97 -2.20 17.15 4.20
CA HIS A 97 -0.97 16.37 4.10
C HIS A 97 -0.68 15.64 5.43
N HIS A 98 0.25 14.69 5.41
CA HIS A 98 0.62 13.90 6.57
C HIS A 98 1.94 14.30 7.22
N GLY A 99 2.36 15.57 7.08
CA GLY A 99 3.64 16.03 7.59
C GLY A 99 4.79 15.23 6.97
N GLU A 100 5.72 14.80 7.81
CA GLU A 100 6.88 13.98 7.41
C GLU A 100 6.57 12.52 7.08
N LEU A 101 5.32 12.09 7.26
CA LEU A 101 4.96 10.68 7.04
C LEU A 101 4.81 10.37 5.56
N GLU A 102 5.36 9.23 5.18
CA GLU A 102 5.05 8.57 3.92
C GLU A 102 3.80 7.71 4.07
N THR A 103 2.95 7.72 3.07
CA THR A 103 1.73 6.90 3.07
C THR A 103 1.65 6.07 1.80
N VAL A 104 1.33 4.80 1.95
CA VAL A 104 0.99 3.90 0.85
C VAL A 104 -0.45 3.45 1.02
N LEU A 105 -1.22 3.50 -0.08
CA LEU A 105 -2.53 2.88 -0.15
C LEU A 105 -2.49 1.75 -1.19
N TYR A 106 -3.13 0.63 -0.87
CA TYR A 106 -3.40 -0.46 -1.83
C TYR A 106 -4.90 -0.57 -2.00
N VAL A 107 -5.38 -0.33 -3.22
CA VAL A 107 -6.81 -0.37 -3.52
C VAL A 107 -7.29 -1.81 -3.57
N VAL A 108 -8.26 -2.15 -2.73
CA VAL A 108 -8.86 -3.49 -2.64
C VAL A 108 -10.14 -3.57 -3.45
N LYS A 109 -10.96 -2.49 -3.41
CA LYS A 109 -12.27 -2.43 -4.06
C LYS A 109 -12.62 -1.01 -4.45
N GLY A 110 -13.43 -0.84 -5.49
CA GLY A 110 -13.89 0.46 -5.96
C GLY A 110 -12.80 1.24 -6.69
N ARG A 111 -12.91 2.58 -6.71
CA ARG A 111 -11.95 3.47 -7.38
C ARG A 111 -11.67 4.69 -6.52
N ILE A 112 -10.40 5.00 -6.33
CA ILE A 112 -9.94 6.22 -5.64
C ILE A 112 -9.42 7.19 -6.69
N ARG A 113 -9.98 8.39 -6.74
CA ARG A 113 -9.36 9.52 -7.42
C ARG A 113 -8.51 10.28 -6.42
N MET A 114 -7.22 10.34 -6.69
CA MET A 114 -6.29 11.21 -5.97
C MET A 114 -6.21 12.54 -6.68
N ARG A 115 -6.22 13.63 -5.91
CA ARG A 115 -5.81 14.95 -6.38
C ARG A 115 -4.62 15.41 -5.55
N TRP A 116 -3.66 16.08 -6.18
CA TRP A 116 -2.48 16.58 -5.49
C TRP A 116 -1.89 17.82 -6.17
N GLY A 117 -0.91 18.45 -5.51
CA GLY A 117 -0.31 19.70 -5.91
C GLY A 117 -0.77 20.87 -5.02
N ASP A 118 -0.12 22.02 -5.14
CA ASP A 118 -0.38 23.18 -4.27
C ASP A 118 -1.83 23.67 -4.36
N GLN A 119 -2.46 23.50 -5.53
CA GLN A 119 -3.86 23.84 -5.79
C GLN A 119 -4.70 22.60 -6.11
N LEU A 120 -4.22 21.39 -5.81
CA LEU A 120 -4.84 20.12 -6.17
C LEU A 120 -5.13 20.01 -7.69
N GLU A 121 -4.27 20.56 -8.51
CA GLU A 121 -4.43 20.67 -9.95
C GLU A 121 -4.16 19.38 -10.71
N LEU A 122 -3.40 18.45 -10.10
CA LEU A 122 -3.10 17.13 -10.65
C LEU A 122 -4.11 16.12 -10.17
N SER A 123 -4.44 15.13 -11.01
CA SER A 123 -5.43 14.10 -10.66
C SER A 123 -5.22 12.81 -11.44
N GLU A 124 -5.36 11.67 -10.75
CA GLU A 124 -5.34 10.33 -11.33
C GLU A 124 -6.26 9.39 -10.56
N GLU A 125 -6.77 8.35 -11.23
CA GLU A 125 -7.61 7.32 -10.62
C GLU A 125 -6.84 6.01 -10.48
N ALA A 126 -6.92 5.42 -9.27
CA ALA A 126 -6.46 4.09 -8.95
C ALA A 126 -7.65 3.13 -8.79
N ARG A 127 -7.45 1.87 -9.19
CA ARG A 127 -8.43 0.78 -9.17
C ARG A 127 -7.88 -0.43 -8.40
N PRO A 128 -8.68 -1.47 -8.15
CA PRO A 128 -8.22 -2.65 -7.41
C PRO A 128 -6.94 -3.26 -8.01
N GLY A 129 -5.93 -3.45 -7.13
CA GLY A 129 -4.59 -3.91 -7.48
C GLY A 129 -3.55 -2.78 -7.59
N ASP A 130 -3.97 -1.52 -7.70
CA ASP A 130 -3.06 -0.40 -7.81
C ASP A 130 -2.53 0.04 -6.43
N PHE A 131 -1.30 0.56 -6.43
CA PHE A 131 -0.68 1.21 -5.29
C PHE A 131 -0.62 2.72 -5.52
N ILE A 132 -0.94 3.47 -4.46
CA ILE A 132 -0.78 4.92 -4.40
C ILE A 132 0.30 5.22 -3.37
N TYR A 133 1.31 6.00 -3.74
CA TYR A 133 2.33 6.51 -2.82
C TYR A 133 2.14 8.01 -2.63
N VAL A 134 2.00 8.43 -1.39
CA VAL A 134 1.91 9.84 -1.01
C VAL A 134 3.19 10.22 -0.27
N PRO A 135 4.06 11.05 -0.88
CA PRO A 135 5.27 11.54 -0.25
C PRO A 135 4.99 12.46 0.95
N PRO A 136 6.01 12.71 1.81
CA PRO A 136 5.91 13.71 2.86
C PRO A 136 5.50 15.08 2.34
N TYR A 137 4.68 15.80 3.11
CA TYR A 137 4.25 17.19 2.89
C TYR A 137 3.47 17.48 1.61
N VAL A 138 3.17 16.48 0.77
CA VAL A 138 2.42 16.69 -0.47
C VAL A 138 0.96 16.98 -0.16
N PRO A 139 0.41 18.16 -0.54
CA PRO A 139 -1.01 18.44 -0.48
C PRO A 139 -1.79 17.46 -1.36
N HIS A 140 -2.80 16.80 -0.80
CA HIS A 140 -3.60 15.84 -1.54
C HIS A 140 -5.03 15.74 -1.01
N GLN A 141 -5.87 15.06 -1.77
CA GLN A 141 -7.25 14.76 -1.46
C GLN A 141 -7.62 13.40 -2.04
N GLU A 142 -8.26 12.54 -1.25
CA GLU A 142 -8.85 11.29 -1.70
C GLU A 142 -10.34 11.50 -1.99
N ILE A 143 -10.79 10.98 -3.12
CA ILE A 143 -12.18 11.06 -3.58
C ILE A 143 -12.62 9.65 -4.00
N ASN A 144 -13.77 9.19 -3.52
CA ASN A 144 -14.40 8.03 -4.13
C ASN A 144 -14.91 8.43 -5.52
N ALA A 145 -14.38 7.79 -6.57
CA ALA A 145 -14.74 8.09 -7.95
C ALA A 145 -16.08 7.45 -8.40
N SER A 146 -16.82 6.85 -7.45
CA SER A 146 -18.13 6.24 -7.69
C SER A 146 -19.20 6.90 -6.86
N SER A 147 -20.40 7.05 -7.42
CA SER A 147 -21.61 7.56 -6.75
C SER A 147 -22.46 6.45 -6.11
N ASP A 148 -22.17 5.19 -6.39
CA ASP A 148 -23.00 4.05 -6.03
C ASP A 148 -22.24 2.92 -5.32
N GLU A 149 -20.91 2.91 -5.37
CA GLU A 149 -20.07 1.87 -4.78
C GLU A 149 -19.05 2.46 -3.81
N SER A 150 -18.89 1.85 -2.62
CA SER A 150 -17.82 2.20 -1.69
C SER A 150 -16.45 1.81 -2.25
N CYS A 151 -15.42 2.56 -1.87
CA CYS A 151 -14.05 2.22 -2.13
C CYS A 151 -13.37 1.70 -0.86
N GLU A 152 -12.55 0.66 -0.99
CA GLU A 152 -11.82 0.04 0.11
C GLU A 152 -10.32 0.00 -0.21
N ALA A 153 -9.51 0.38 0.75
CA ALA A 153 -8.05 0.33 0.62
C ALA A 153 -7.38 -0.11 1.93
N VAL A 154 -6.20 -0.72 1.79
CA VAL A 154 -5.24 -0.86 2.88
C VAL A 154 -4.38 0.39 2.91
N VAL A 155 -4.15 0.94 4.09
CA VAL A 155 -3.30 2.13 4.32
C VAL A 155 -2.12 1.72 5.17
N VAL A 156 -0.91 2.10 4.77
CA VAL A 156 0.33 1.89 5.53
C VAL A 156 1.06 3.23 5.64
N ARG A 157 1.58 3.54 6.83
CA ARG A 157 2.37 4.74 7.12
C ARG A 157 3.63 4.40 7.91
N ASN A 158 4.67 5.20 7.73
CA ASN A 158 5.95 5.06 8.44
C ASN A 158 5.96 5.79 9.80
N GLY A 159 4.88 5.79 10.53
CA GLY A 159 4.77 6.40 11.88
C GLY A 159 3.53 5.94 12.60
N GLN A 160 3.49 6.14 13.92
CA GLN A 160 2.37 5.75 14.77
C GLN A 160 1.36 6.88 14.96
N ASP A 161 1.80 8.13 14.83
CA ASP A 161 0.97 9.30 15.06
C ASP A 161 0.05 9.57 13.87
N PRO A 162 -1.24 9.82 14.11
CA PRO A 162 -2.19 10.13 13.04
C PRO A 162 -2.06 11.59 12.61
N ILE A 163 -0.92 11.95 11.98
CA ILE A 163 -0.69 13.32 11.51
C ILE A 163 -1.60 13.60 10.32
N VAL A 164 -2.47 14.59 10.47
CA VAL A 164 -3.30 15.18 9.41
C VAL A 164 -3.28 16.68 9.56
N VAL A 165 -2.68 17.37 8.61
CA VAL A 165 -2.64 18.84 8.54
C VAL A 165 -3.61 19.28 7.47
N ASN A 166 -4.76 19.81 7.88
CA ASN A 166 -5.76 20.32 6.96
C ASN A 166 -5.29 21.61 6.29
N LEU A 167 -5.60 21.75 5.02
CA LEU A 167 -5.21 22.87 4.18
C LEU A 167 -6.46 23.62 3.71
N ASP A 168 -6.36 24.94 3.68
CA ASP A 168 -7.41 25.80 3.11
C ASP A 168 -7.14 26.03 1.61
N VAL A 169 -7.40 25.00 0.81
CA VAL A 169 -7.24 25.03 -0.64
C VAL A 169 -8.61 24.88 -1.28
N HIS A 170 -9.07 25.94 -1.94
CA HIS A 170 -10.35 25.98 -2.64
C HIS A 170 -10.12 25.86 -4.15
N THR A 171 -10.09 24.65 -4.64
CA THR A 171 -10.00 24.39 -6.08
C THR A 171 -11.32 23.80 -6.58
N PRO A 172 -11.95 24.37 -7.61
CA PRO A 172 -13.08 23.71 -8.28
C PRO A 172 -12.65 22.32 -8.75
N GLU A 173 -13.49 21.32 -8.54
CA GLU A 173 -13.23 20.01 -9.13
C GLU A 173 -13.20 20.16 -10.66
N PRO A 174 -12.16 19.63 -11.35
CA PRO A 174 -12.20 19.57 -12.79
C PRO A 174 -13.45 18.79 -13.18
N ALA A 175 -14.23 19.31 -14.12
CA ALA A 175 -15.33 18.56 -14.70
C ALA A 175 -14.79 17.18 -15.08
N SER A 176 -15.50 16.11 -14.69
CA SER A 176 -15.07 14.72 -14.89
C SER A 176 -14.54 14.55 -16.31
N ALA A 177 -13.24 14.49 -16.47
CA ALA A 177 -12.61 14.24 -17.76
C ALA A 177 -13.00 12.81 -18.13
N GLY A 178 -13.91 12.68 -19.09
CA GLY A 178 -14.26 11.41 -19.69
C GLY A 178 -12.94 10.71 -20.08
N HIS A 179 -12.85 9.47 -19.71
CA HIS A 179 -11.74 8.56 -19.91
C HIS A 179 -11.15 8.72 -21.33
N ARG A 180 -10.07 9.47 -21.47
CA ARG A 180 -9.23 9.36 -22.66
C ARG A 180 -8.35 8.14 -22.40
N GLY A 181 -8.82 7.00 -22.90
CA GLY A 181 -8.00 5.80 -22.96
C GLY A 181 -6.69 6.11 -23.64
N MET A 182 -5.59 6.08 -22.91
CA MET A 182 -4.27 6.00 -23.54
C MET A 182 -4.19 4.65 -24.26
N PRO A 183 -3.70 4.61 -25.51
CA PRO A 183 -3.51 3.36 -26.20
C PRO A 183 -2.47 2.53 -25.44
N PHE A 184 -2.85 1.29 -25.12
CA PHE A 184 -1.96 0.27 -24.61
C PHE A 184 -0.83 0.05 -25.62
N HIS A 185 0.41 0.37 -25.25
CA HIS A 185 1.60 -0.01 -26.03
C HIS A 185 2.05 -1.40 -25.58
N PRO A 186 1.98 -2.44 -26.44
CA PRO A 186 2.33 -3.82 -26.07
C PRO A 186 3.83 -4.15 -26.15
N ASP A 187 4.72 -3.17 -26.26
CA ASP A 187 6.15 -3.44 -26.42
C ASP A 187 6.98 -2.58 -25.45
N ARG A 188 7.28 -3.17 -24.28
CA ARG A 188 8.56 -3.05 -23.56
C ARG A 188 8.73 -4.19 -22.59
#